data_34ae23982e8aac7caf25b5476fb9262c
#
_entry.id   34ae23982e8aac7caf25b5476fb9262c
#
_cell.length_a   1.000
_cell.length_b   1.000
_cell.length_c   1.000
_cell.angle_alpha   90.00
_cell.angle_beta   90.00
_cell.angle_gamma   90.00
#
_symmetry.space_group_name_H-M   'P 1'
#
loop_
_entity.id
_entity.type
_entity.pdbx_description
1 polymer ?
#
loop_
_entity_poly.entity_id
_entity_poly.type
_entity_poly.pdbx_seq_one_letter_code
_entity_poly.pdbx_strand_id
1 'polypeptide(L)'
;PDTHAEGGDEIASLVRAFCTMKASTRGYIEALTEKHKMEKQLDEVRLQMLKNQINPHFLFNTLNMIASTAQIEDAAATEKMIHALSRLFRYNLKSTDSVMPLERELKVVQDYMYLQQMRFGQRIRYDTDCNQDTLEVLVPSFALQPLVENAIIHGISPKGQGGRIHVRSWMEGRRIWISVADTGRGMARERLEEIRRALARGEEKATGVGVGNIYRRVHGMYQDGEVFIYSSEGRGTVVQMAFTP
;
A
#
# COMPACT_ATOMS: atom_id res chain seq x y z
N PRO A 1 58.80 45.76 -30.49
CA PRO A 1 58.62 44.64 -29.58
C PRO A 1 57.14 44.31 -29.46
N ASP A 2 56.85 43.18 -30.04
CA ASP A 2 55.49 42.68 -30.21
C ASP A 2 54.93 42.15 -28.87
N THR A 3 53.94 42.78 -28.35
CA THR A 3 53.11 42.21 -27.30
C THR A 3 51.92 41.53 -27.95
N HIS A 4 52.09 40.26 -28.31
CA HIS A 4 50.94 39.41 -28.65
C HIS A 4 50.09 39.19 -27.39
N ALA A 5 48.85 39.61 -27.48
CA ALA A 5 47.85 39.38 -26.47
C ALA A 5 47.48 37.87 -26.46
N GLU A 6 48.06 37.09 -25.56
CA GLU A 6 47.80 35.66 -25.33
C GLU A 6 46.43 35.37 -24.65
N GLY A 7 45.65 36.38 -24.33
CA GLY A 7 44.37 36.23 -23.59
C GLY A 7 43.19 35.62 -24.39
N GLY A 8 43.27 35.57 -25.72
CA GLY A 8 42.14 35.05 -26.54
C GLY A 8 42.07 33.53 -26.64
N ASP A 9 43.23 32.86 -26.51
CA ASP A 9 43.33 31.39 -26.69
C ASP A 9 42.97 30.64 -25.41
N GLU A 10 43.24 31.22 -24.23
CA GLU A 10 42.90 30.66 -22.93
C GLU A 10 41.39 30.64 -22.67
N ILE A 11 40.67 31.72 -23.02
CA ILE A 11 39.22 31.79 -22.92
C ILE A 11 38.55 30.79 -23.85
N ALA A 12 39.04 30.68 -25.07
CA ALA A 12 38.53 29.71 -26.05
C ALA A 12 38.78 28.25 -25.59
N SER A 13 39.92 27.97 -24.94
CA SER A 13 40.24 26.68 -24.36
C SER A 13 39.31 26.35 -23.18
N LEU A 14 39.03 27.32 -22.28
CA LEU A 14 38.11 27.17 -21.16
C LEU A 14 36.68 26.89 -21.65
N VAL A 15 36.20 27.62 -22.66
CA VAL A 15 34.88 27.41 -23.25
C VAL A 15 34.78 26.01 -23.87
N ARG A 16 35.79 25.53 -24.59
CA ARG A 16 35.82 24.17 -25.15
C ARG A 16 35.79 23.12 -24.05
N ALA A 17 36.58 23.26 -22.99
CA ALA A 17 36.59 22.36 -21.83
C ALA A 17 35.22 22.33 -21.16
N PHE A 18 34.59 23.47 -20.94
CA PHE A 18 33.24 23.58 -20.39
C PHE A 18 32.17 22.88 -21.23
N CYS A 19 32.21 23.11 -22.58
CA CYS A 19 31.28 22.46 -23.51
C CYS A 19 31.45 20.92 -23.50
N THR A 20 32.70 20.45 -23.46
CA THR A 20 33.02 19.01 -23.39
C THR A 20 32.51 18.40 -22.06
N MET A 21 32.78 19.07 -20.92
CA MET A 21 32.29 18.65 -19.64
C MET A 21 30.77 18.60 -19.59
N LYS A 22 30.09 19.63 -20.11
CA LYS A 22 28.62 19.68 -20.19
C LYS A 22 28.06 18.54 -21.05
N ALA A 23 28.64 18.25 -22.19
CA ALA A 23 28.24 17.14 -23.06
C ALA A 23 28.45 15.77 -22.37
N SER A 24 29.60 15.58 -21.72
CA SER A 24 29.90 14.36 -20.97
C SER A 24 28.94 14.15 -19.79
N THR A 25 28.67 15.22 -19.03
CA THR A 25 27.71 15.17 -17.88
C THR A 25 26.31 14.84 -18.37
N ARG A 26 25.88 15.42 -19.50
CA ARG A 26 24.57 15.13 -20.09
C ARG A 26 24.47 13.65 -20.53
N GLY A 27 25.48 13.15 -21.23
CA GLY A 27 25.52 11.73 -21.62
C GLY A 27 25.52 10.78 -20.43
N TYR A 28 26.22 11.15 -19.35
CA TYR A 28 26.20 10.38 -18.10
C TYR A 28 24.83 10.35 -17.42
N ILE A 29 24.14 11.50 -17.38
CA ILE A 29 22.77 11.59 -16.83
C ILE A 29 21.79 10.76 -17.68
N GLU A 30 21.88 10.84 -19.02
CA GLU A 30 21.05 10.04 -19.91
C GLU A 30 21.29 8.53 -19.71
N ALA A 31 22.54 8.10 -19.62
CA ALA A 31 22.90 6.71 -19.35
C ALA A 31 22.41 6.21 -17.98
N LEU A 32 22.49 7.04 -16.93
CA LEU A 32 21.95 6.72 -15.60
C LEU A 32 20.43 6.58 -15.64
N THR A 33 19.74 7.46 -16.34
CA THR A 33 18.29 7.44 -16.48
C THR A 33 17.83 6.17 -17.21
N GLU A 34 18.53 5.82 -18.29
CA GLU A 34 18.28 4.59 -19.05
C GLU A 34 18.52 3.33 -18.18
N LYS A 35 19.63 3.32 -17.43
CA LYS A 35 19.95 2.22 -16.50
C LYS A 35 18.84 2.05 -15.44
N HIS A 36 18.41 3.12 -14.80
CA HIS A 36 17.31 3.06 -13.81
C HIS A 36 16.00 2.57 -14.41
N LYS A 37 15.70 2.97 -15.66
CA LYS A 37 14.53 2.50 -16.39
C LYS A 37 14.60 0.99 -16.66
N MET A 38 15.77 0.50 -17.09
CA MET A 38 16.00 -0.93 -17.31
C MET A 38 15.92 -1.75 -16.01
N GLU A 39 16.52 -1.26 -14.92
CA GLU A 39 16.43 -1.91 -13.60
C GLU A 39 14.96 -2.03 -13.14
N LYS A 40 14.17 -0.96 -13.27
CA LYS A 40 12.75 -0.98 -12.96
C LYS A 40 11.96 -1.99 -13.80
N GLN A 41 12.23 -2.04 -15.11
CA GLN A 41 11.61 -3.01 -16.01
C GLN A 41 11.99 -4.46 -15.64
N LEU A 42 13.24 -4.69 -15.28
CA LEU A 42 13.71 -6.01 -14.84
C LEU A 42 13.02 -6.46 -13.56
N ASP A 43 12.84 -5.57 -12.61
CA ASP A 43 12.14 -5.86 -11.36
C ASP A 43 10.64 -6.12 -11.59
N GLU A 44 10.00 -5.38 -12.50
CA GLU A 44 8.62 -5.63 -12.93
C GLU A 44 8.47 -7.03 -13.57
N VAL A 45 9.40 -7.41 -14.47
CA VAL A 45 9.41 -8.74 -15.11
C VAL A 45 9.65 -9.84 -14.08
N ARG A 46 10.58 -9.66 -13.15
CA ARG A 46 10.82 -10.61 -12.05
C ARG A 46 9.59 -10.82 -11.17
N LEU A 47 8.92 -9.73 -10.78
CA LEU A 47 7.67 -9.79 -10.03
C LEU A 47 6.57 -10.51 -10.80
N GLN A 48 6.47 -10.28 -12.10
CA GLN A 48 5.51 -10.97 -12.97
C GLN A 48 5.82 -12.46 -13.08
N MET A 49 7.08 -12.84 -13.21
CA MET A 49 7.51 -14.24 -13.21
C MET A 49 7.18 -14.94 -11.88
N LEU A 50 7.45 -14.29 -10.75
CA LEU A 50 7.09 -14.80 -9.42
C LEU A 50 5.58 -14.98 -9.25
N LYS A 51 4.77 -14.01 -9.72
CA LYS A 51 3.30 -14.12 -9.73
C LYS A 51 2.81 -15.27 -10.61
N ASN A 52 3.47 -15.54 -11.73
CA ASN A 52 3.10 -16.60 -12.66
C ASN A 52 3.53 -18.01 -12.19
N GLN A 53 4.44 -18.13 -11.21
CA GLN A 53 4.80 -19.44 -10.62
C GLN A 53 3.62 -20.09 -9.88
N ILE A 54 2.66 -19.30 -9.40
CA ILE A 54 1.37 -19.82 -8.94
C ILE A 54 0.44 -19.80 -10.15
N ASN A 55 0.05 -20.96 -10.66
CA ASN A 55 -0.94 -21.03 -11.73
C ASN A 55 -2.32 -20.56 -11.18
N PRO A 56 -2.77 -19.32 -11.48
CA PRO A 56 -4.00 -18.80 -10.88
C PRO A 56 -5.22 -19.61 -11.29
N HIS A 57 -5.21 -20.12 -12.52
CA HIS A 57 -6.32 -20.91 -13.05
C HIS A 57 -6.45 -22.25 -12.32
N PHE A 58 -5.35 -22.95 -12.07
CA PHE A 58 -5.36 -24.19 -11.29
C PHE A 58 -5.87 -23.93 -9.86
N LEU A 59 -5.37 -22.87 -9.22
CA LEU A 59 -5.79 -22.51 -7.86
C LEU A 59 -7.30 -22.23 -7.79
N PHE A 60 -7.84 -21.43 -8.72
CA PHE A 60 -9.28 -21.12 -8.73
C PHE A 60 -10.14 -22.35 -9.03
N ASN A 61 -9.71 -23.20 -9.95
CA ASN A 61 -10.44 -24.43 -10.26
C ASN A 61 -10.47 -25.38 -9.06
N THR A 62 -9.35 -25.51 -8.35
CA THR A 62 -9.27 -26.32 -7.14
C THR A 62 -10.16 -25.77 -6.03
N LEU A 63 -10.11 -24.47 -5.77
CA LEU A 63 -10.98 -23.83 -4.77
C LEU A 63 -12.47 -23.99 -5.12
N ASN A 64 -12.84 -23.82 -6.39
CA ASN A 64 -14.22 -24.03 -6.82
C ASN A 64 -14.65 -25.51 -6.66
N MET A 65 -13.80 -26.46 -6.96
CA MET A 65 -14.08 -27.89 -6.75
C MET A 65 -14.31 -28.18 -5.26
N ILE A 66 -13.47 -27.66 -4.36
CA ILE A 66 -13.64 -27.85 -2.91
C ILE A 66 -14.94 -27.16 -2.43
N ALA A 67 -15.28 -25.96 -2.96
CA ALA A 67 -16.55 -25.30 -2.64
C ALA A 67 -17.75 -26.15 -3.06
N SER A 68 -17.74 -26.71 -4.27
CA SER A 68 -18.81 -27.59 -4.75
C SER A 68 -18.93 -28.88 -3.92
N THR A 69 -17.80 -29.46 -3.48
CA THR A 69 -17.82 -30.63 -2.57
C THR A 69 -18.43 -30.24 -1.22
N ALA A 70 -18.02 -29.10 -0.64
CA ALA A 70 -18.58 -28.62 0.61
C ALA A 70 -20.10 -28.35 0.53
N GLN A 71 -20.57 -27.87 -0.64
CA GLN A 71 -22.02 -27.70 -0.90
C GLN A 71 -22.75 -29.01 -0.94
N ILE A 72 -22.19 -30.04 -1.59
CA ILE A 72 -22.80 -31.39 -1.64
C ILE A 72 -22.87 -32.04 -0.24
N GLU A 73 -21.88 -31.72 0.61
CA GLU A 73 -21.79 -32.21 2.00
C GLU A 73 -22.60 -31.34 3.00
N ASP A 74 -23.40 -30.38 2.53
CA ASP A 74 -24.14 -29.41 3.34
C ASP A 74 -23.24 -28.60 4.31
N ALA A 75 -21.94 -28.46 3.99
CA ALA A 75 -20.97 -27.75 4.78
C ALA A 75 -20.94 -26.26 4.42
N ALA A 76 -22.04 -25.53 4.64
CA ALA A 76 -22.24 -24.15 4.21
C ALA A 76 -21.16 -23.17 4.74
N ALA A 77 -20.63 -23.40 5.95
CA ALA A 77 -19.55 -22.58 6.49
C ALA A 77 -18.25 -22.75 5.69
N THR A 78 -17.91 -23.99 5.31
CA THR A 78 -16.73 -24.34 4.51
C THR A 78 -16.86 -23.74 3.11
N GLU A 79 -17.98 -23.91 2.46
CA GLU A 79 -18.29 -23.30 1.15
C GLU A 79 -18.06 -21.77 1.19
N LYS A 80 -18.65 -21.08 2.17
CA LYS A 80 -18.52 -19.63 2.34
C LYS A 80 -17.07 -19.21 2.57
N MET A 81 -16.31 -19.97 3.36
CA MET A 81 -14.87 -19.72 3.58
C MET A 81 -14.07 -19.82 2.28
N ILE A 82 -14.33 -20.85 1.48
CA ILE A 82 -13.62 -21.07 0.21
C ILE A 82 -13.95 -19.96 -0.79
N HIS A 83 -15.20 -19.52 -0.85
CA HIS A 83 -15.58 -18.39 -1.70
C HIS A 83 -14.92 -17.07 -1.26
N ALA A 84 -14.86 -16.78 0.04
CA ALA A 84 -14.14 -15.62 0.56
C ALA A 84 -12.65 -15.67 0.21
N LEU A 85 -12.02 -16.82 0.41
CA LEU A 85 -10.62 -17.06 0.06
C LEU A 85 -10.37 -16.87 -1.45
N SER A 86 -11.24 -17.42 -2.30
CA SER A 86 -11.15 -17.27 -3.76
C SER A 86 -11.23 -15.81 -4.20
N ARG A 87 -12.11 -15.01 -3.58
CA ARG A 87 -12.20 -13.56 -3.87
C ARG A 87 -10.95 -12.81 -3.46
N LEU A 88 -10.37 -13.11 -2.28
CA LEU A 88 -9.11 -12.52 -1.82
C LEU A 88 -7.94 -12.86 -2.75
N PHE A 89 -7.81 -14.13 -3.15
CA PHE A 89 -6.78 -14.52 -4.12
C PHE A 89 -6.96 -13.81 -5.47
N ARG A 90 -8.20 -13.71 -5.95
CA ARG A 90 -8.48 -12.99 -7.20
C ARG A 90 -8.10 -11.52 -7.12
N TYR A 91 -8.38 -10.89 -6.00
CA TYR A 91 -7.98 -9.52 -5.73
C TYR A 91 -6.44 -9.38 -5.74
N ASN A 92 -5.73 -10.23 -4.99
CA ASN A 92 -4.27 -10.19 -4.90
C ASN A 92 -3.54 -10.49 -6.22
N LEU A 93 -4.10 -11.36 -7.06
CA LEU A 93 -3.49 -11.76 -8.33
C LEU A 93 -3.85 -10.87 -9.51
N LYS A 94 -5.08 -10.32 -9.54
CA LYS A 94 -5.58 -9.50 -10.65
C LYS A 94 -5.44 -8.00 -10.45
N SER A 95 -5.03 -7.53 -9.28
CA SER A 95 -4.94 -6.11 -8.98
C SER A 95 -3.77 -5.46 -9.72
N THR A 96 -3.91 -5.34 -11.05
CA THR A 96 -3.11 -4.46 -11.91
C THR A 96 -3.64 -3.03 -11.87
N ASP A 97 -4.92 -2.86 -11.52
CA ASP A 97 -5.54 -1.54 -11.38
C ASP A 97 -4.93 -0.82 -10.17
N SER A 98 -4.42 0.37 -10.40
CA SER A 98 -3.83 1.19 -9.35
C SER A 98 -4.88 1.79 -8.41
N VAL A 99 -6.16 1.83 -8.84
CA VAL A 99 -7.29 2.48 -8.15
C VAL A 99 -8.57 1.67 -8.26
N MET A 100 -9.46 1.81 -7.28
CA MET A 100 -10.79 1.22 -7.27
C MET A 100 -11.73 1.97 -6.34
N PRO A 101 -13.07 1.80 -6.46
CA PRO A 101 -14.04 2.35 -5.51
C PRO A 101 -13.80 1.82 -4.08
N LEU A 102 -14.00 2.68 -3.08
CA LEU A 102 -13.88 2.34 -1.66
C LEU A 102 -14.74 1.13 -1.28
N GLU A 103 -15.94 1.02 -1.85
CA GLU A 103 -16.82 -0.14 -1.63
C GLU A 103 -16.14 -1.48 -1.93
N ARG A 104 -15.32 -1.54 -2.99
CA ARG A 104 -14.59 -2.77 -3.34
C ARG A 104 -13.51 -3.09 -2.32
N GLU A 105 -12.77 -2.10 -1.83
CA GLU A 105 -11.79 -2.28 -0.75
C GLU A 105 -12.47 -2.80 0.54
N LEU A 106 -13.63 -2.22 0.89
CA LEU A 106 -14.42 -2.65 2.04
C LEU A 106 -14.88 -4.11 1.91
N LYS A 107 -15.27 -4.53 0.70
CA LYS A 107 -15.68 -5.92 0.44
C LYS A 107 -14.54 -6.91 0.58
N VAL A 108 -13.34 -6.53 0.12
CA VAL A 108 -12.11 -7.32 0.31
C VAL A 108 -11.79 -7.44 1.80
N VAL A 109 -11.85 -6.34 2.54
CA VAL A 109 -11.65 -6.35 4.00
C VAL A 109 -12.70 -7.21 4.70
N GLN A 110 -13.95 -7.16 4.29
CA GLN A 110 -15.02 -7.99 4.84
C GLN A 110 -14.76 -9.49 4.63
N ASP A 111 -14.33 -9.90 3.44
CA ASP A 111 -13.94 -11.29 3.16
C ASP A 111 -12.75 -11.72 4.03
N TYR A 112 -11.74 -10.87 4.15
CA TYR A 112 -10.59 -11.11 5.01
C TYR A 112 -11.00 -11.25 6.48
N MET A 113 -11.81 -10.33 6.99
CA MET A 113 -12.31 -10.37 8.37
C MET A 113 -13.16 -11.60 8.65
N TYR A 114 -13.98 -12.02 7.70
CA TYR A 114 -14.75 -13.24 7.83
C TYR A 114 -13.83 -14.46 8.07
N LEU A 115 -12.76 -14.62 7.28
CA LEU A 115 -11.80 -15.70 7.47
C LEU A 115 -11.06 -15.60 8.81
N GLN A 116 -10.68 -14.40 9.22
CA GLN A 116 -10.03 -14.18 10.52
C GLN A 116 -10.97 -14.49 11.69
N GLN A 117 -12.25 -14.16 11.58
CA GLN A 117 -13.26 -14.48 12.59
C GLN A 117 -13.51 -16.00 12.69
N MET A 118 -13.46 -16.73 11.58
CA MET A 118 -13.52 -18.20 11.60
C MET A 118 -12.31 -18.82 12.33
N ARG A 119 -11.13 -18.21 12.19
CA ARG A 119 -9.89 -18.66 12.86
C ARG A 119 -9.82 -18.30 14.35
N PHE A 120 -10.19 -17.06 14.69
CA PHE A 120 -10.00 -16.51 16.03
C PHE A 120 -11.30 -16.48 16.86
N GLY A 121 -12.43 -16.86 16.26
CA GLY A 121 -13.74 -16.80 16.88
C GLY A 121 -14.16 -15.36 17.21
N GLN A 122 -14.94 -15.21 18.27
CA GLN A 122 -15.46 -13.91 18.72
C GLN A 122 -14.40 -12.98 19.35
N ARG A 123 -13.15 -13.39 19.40
CA ARG A 123 -12.07 -12.55 19.94
C ARG A 123 -11.74 -11.36 19.04
N ILE A 124 -12.06 -11.42 17.74
CA ILE A 124 -11.87 -10.31 16.80
C ILE A 124 -13.23 -9.82 16.34
N ARG A 125 -13.56 -8.57 16.68
CA ARG A 125 -14.77 -7.88 16.21
C ARG A 125 -14.42 -6.91 15.10
N TYR A 126 -15.30 -6.79 14.13
CA TYR A 126 -15.14 -5.90 12.99
C TYR A 126 -16.43 -5.15 12.75
N ASP A 127 -16.33 -3.83 12.69
CA ASP A 127 -17.45 -2.94 12.44
C ASP A 127 -17.07 -1.92 11.35
N THR A 128 -18.05 -1.50 10.57
CA THR A 128 -17.89 -0.45 9.55
C THR A 128 -18.94 0.63 9.76
N ASP A 129 -18.53 1.89 9.62
CA ASP A 129 -19.39 3.08 9.66
C ASP A 129 -18.96 4.00 8.52
N CYS A 130 -19.41 3.68 7.30
CA CYS A 130 -19.04 4.38 6.08
C CYS A 130 -20.22 5.16 5.52
N ASN A 131 -19.99 6.46 5.26
CA ASN A 131 -20.99 7.30 4.60
C ASN A 131 -21.19 6.81 3.15
N GLN A 132 -22.43 6.72 2.72
CA GLN A 132 -22.80 6.24 1.39
C GLN A 132 -22.13 7.05 0.27
N ASP A 133 -22.01 8.36 0.45
CA ASP A 133 -21.40 9.27 -0.52
C ASP A 133 -19.89 9.02 -0.72
N THR A 134 -19.26 8.25 0.18
CA THR A 134 -17.84 7.92 0.09
C THR A 134 -17.55 6.58 -0.61
N LEU A 135 -18.56 5.74 -0.81
CA LEU A 135 -18.39 4.38 -1.31
C LEU A 135 -17.86 4.29 -2.75
N GLU A 136 -18.31 5.21 -3.61
CA GLU A 136 -17.90 5.29 -5.01
C GLU A 136 -16.57 6.05 -5.21
N VAL A 137 -16.03 6.66 -4.16
CA VAL A 137 -14.76 7.40 -4.23
C VAL A 137 -13.64 6.43 -4.59
N LEU A 138 -12.83 6.80 -5.58
CA LEU A 138 -11.67 6.02 -5.97
C LEU A 138 -10.62 6.10 -4.88
N VAL A 139 -10.06 4.97 -4.51
CA VAL A 139 -8.94 4.85 -3.57
C VAL A 139 -7.84 4.01 -4.20
N PRO A 140 -6.59 4.15 -3.78
CA PRO A 140 -5.53 3.24 -4.21
C PRO A 140 -5.89 1.80 -3.86
N SER A 141 -5.68 0.86 -4.77
CA SER A 141 -5.82 -0.57 -4.48
C SER A 141 -4.93 -0.97 -3.31
N PHE A 142 -5.39 -1.89 -2.46
CA PHE A 142 -4.72 -2.26 -1.20
C PHE A 142 -4.57 -1.09 -0.21
N ALA A 143 -5.56 -0.17 -0.16
CA ALA A 143 -5.57 0.91 0.81
C ALA A 143 -5.98 0.43 2.21
N LEU A 144 -7.00 -0.43 2.31
CA LEU A 144 -7.56 -0.84 3.60
C LEU A 144 -7.00 -2.18 4.10
N GLN A 145 -6.87 -3.18 3.21
CA GLN A 145 -6.48 -4.53 3.62
C GLN A 145 -5.18 -4.56 4.43
N PRO A 146 -4.07 -3.93 4.03
CA PRO A 146 -2.82 -3.96 4.81
C PRO A 146 -2.95 -3.29 6.19
N LEU A 147 -3.83 -2.28 6.33
CA LEU A 147 -4.08 -1.64 7.63
C LEU A 147 -4.82 -2.58 8.57
N VAL A 148 -5.82 -3.29 8.06
CA VAL A 148 -6.57 -4.28 8.82
C VAL A 148 -5.69 -5.49 9.19
N GLU A 149 -4.83 -5.94 8.28
CA GLU A 149 -3.83 -6.98 8.56
C GLU A 149 -2.88 -6.56 9.68
N ASN A 150 -2.34 -5.34 9.62
CA ASN A 150 -1.48 -4.79 10.67
C ASN A 150 -2.20 -4.69 12.00
N ALA A 151 -3.46 -4.27 12.01
CA ALA A 151 -4.29 -4.20 13.21
C ALA A 151 -4.45 -5.58 13.88
N ILE A 152 -4.63 -6.64 13.09
CA ILE A 152 -4.71 -8.01 13.61
C ILE A 152 -3.34 -8.50 14.07
N ILE A 153 -2.34 -8.48 13.20
CA ILE A 153 -1.04 -9.13 13.45
C ILE A 153 -0.27 -8.41 14.54
N HIS A 154 -0.22 -7.10 14.48
CA HIS A 154 0.62 -6.28 15.36
C HIS A 154 -0.14 -5.65 16.52
N GLY A 155 -1.45 -5.42 16.36
CA GLY A 155 -2.29 -4.80 17.37
C GLY A 155 -2.96 -5.83 18.28
N ILE A 156 -3.87 -6.64 17.74
CA ILE A 156 -4.81 -7.46 18.50
C ILE A 156 -4.22 -8.80 18.91
N SER A 157 -3.56 -9.53 17.98
CA SER A 157 -3.03 -10.88 18.25
C SER A 157 -2.06 -10.91 19.42
N PRO A 158 -1.12 -9.96 19.58
CA PRO A 158 -0.20 -9.98 20.73
C PRO A 158 -0.87 -9.68 22.07
N LYS A 159 -2.05 -9.05 22.06
CA LYS A 159 -2.79 -8.70 23.30
C LYS A 159 -3.44 -9.91 23.97
N GLY A 160 -3.69 -11.00 23.25
CA GLY A 160 -4.29 -12.24 23.76
C GLY A 160 -5.77 -12.15 24.14
N GLN A 161 -6.24 -11.00 24.55
CA GLN A 161 -7.63 -10.75 25.01
C GLN A 161 -8.61 -10.48 23.86
N GLY A 162 -8.10 -10.44 22.61
CA GLY A 162 -8.87 -10.03 21.45
C GLY A 162 -8.97 -8.52 21.31
N GLY A 163 -9.80 -8.08 20.37
CA GLY A 163 -9.99 -6.66 20.12
C GLY A 163 -11.01 -6.37 19.02
N ARG A 164 -11.17 -5.09 18.75
CA ARG A 164 -12.08 -4.57 17.72
C ARG A 164 -11.28 -3.84 16.65
N ILE A 165 -11.71 -3.99 15.41
CA ILE A 165 -11.29 -3.18 14.28
C ILE A 165 -12.52 -2.41 13.80
N HIS A 166 -12.35 -1.11 13.60
CA HIS A 166 -13.40 -0.23 13.13
C HIS A 166 -12.92 0.54 11.92
N VAL A 167 -13.64 0.42 10.79
CA VAL A 167 -13.38 1.16 9.56
C VAL A 167 -14.46 2.21 9.39
N ARG A 168 -14.06 3.46 9.20
CA ARG A 168 -14.96 4.58 8.97
C ARG A 168 -14.60 5.35 7.73
N SER A 169 -15.60 5.88 7.04
CA SER A 169 -15.39 6.90 6.03
C SER A 169 -16.44 8.00 6.14
N TRP A 170 -16.02 9.23 5.95
CA TRP A 170 -16.89 10.40 6.01
C TRP A 170 -16.38 11.51 5.11
N MET A 171 -17.22 12.50 4.84
CA MET A 171 -16.86 13.72 4.14
C MET A 171 -16.83 14.91 5.11
N GLU A 172 -15.83 15.75 4.92
CA GLU A 172 -15.74 17.05 5.58
C GLU A 172 -15.53 18.13 4.51
N GLY A 173 -16.61 18.82 4.16
CA GLY A 173 -16.63 19.68 2.98
C GLY A 173 -16.44 18.83 1.70
N ARG A 174 -15.37 19.11 0.97
CA ARG A 174 -15.00 18.33 -0.24
C ARG A 174 -13.96 17.24 0.05
N ARG A 175 -13.47 17.18 1.27
CA ARG A 175 -12.41 16.25 1.67
C ARG A 175 -12.98 14.94 2.18
N ILE A 176 -12.47 13.84 1.66
CA ILE A 176 -12.79 12.49 2.09
C ILE A 176 -11.83 12.09 3.20
N TRP A 177 -12.38 11.48 4.23
CA TRP A 177 -11.63 10.86 5.31
C TRP A 177 -11.94 9.37 5.36
N ILE A 178 -10.91 8.55 5.51
CA ILE A 178 -11.02 7.11 5.71
C ILE A 178 -10.15 6.74 6.89
N SER A 179 -10.70 6.02 7.85
CA SER A 179 -10.03 5.67 9.11
C SER A 179 -10.13 4.16 9.36
N VAL A 180 -9.00 3.57 9.75
CA VAL A 180 -8.93 2.20 10.29
C VAL A 180 -8.39 2.31 11.71
N ALA A 181 -9.22 1.90 12.69
CA ALA A 181 -8.90 1.93 14.11
C ALA A 181 -8.90 0.52 14.68
N ASP A 182 -7.93 0.20 15.53
CA ASP A 182 -7.89 -1.03 16.31
C ASP A 182 -7.80 -0.74 17.82
N THR A 183 -8.24 -1.70 18.63
CA THR A 183 -8.11 -1.67 20.09
C THR A 183 -6.98 -2.59 20.58
N GLY A 184 -5.95 -2.75 19.75
CA GLY A 184 -4.80 -3.59 20.04
C GLY A 184 -3.88 -3.04 21.12
N ARG A 185 -2.65 -3.54 21.15
CA ARG A 185 -1.64 -3.11 22.12
C ARG A 185 -1.15 -1.67 21.93
N GLY A 186 -1.38 -1.10 20.72
CA GLY A 186 -0.82 0.20 20.35
C GLY A 186 0.70 0.18 20.23
N MET A 187 1.29 1.37 20.22
CA MET A 187 2.73 1.59 20.08
C MET A 187 3.22 2.56 21.16
N ALA A 188 4.44 2.35 21.64
CA ALA A 188 5.16 3.31 22.46
C ALA A 188 5.40 4.62 21.67
N ARG A 189 5.48 5.73 22.37
CA ARG A 189 5.60 7.07 21.79
C ARG A 189 6.82 7.20 20.87
N GLU A 190 7.93 6.64 21.28
CA GLU A 190 9.21 6.66 20.54
C GLU A 190 9.04 5.99 19.16
N ARG A 191 8.37 4.82 19.13
CA ARG A 191 8.11 4.09 17.89
C ARG A 191 7.14 4.84 16.97
N LEU A 192 6.10 5.44 17.52
CA LEU A 192 5.16 6.27 16.77
C LEU A 192 5.85 7.46 16.11
N GLU A 193 6.71 8.16 16.86
CA GLU A 193 7.46 9.30 16.35
C GLU A 193 8.51 8.90 15.30
N GLU A 194 9.12 7.72 15.44
CA GLU A 194 10.00 7.14 14.42
C GLU A 194 9.26 6.90 13.10
N ILE A 195 8.08 6.26 13.17
CA ILE A 195 7.24 6.00 12.00
C ILE A 195 6.81 7.33 11.34
N ARG A 196 6.37 8.30 12.11
CA ARG A 196 5.97 9.63 11.58
C ARG A 196 7.12 10.34 10.89
N ARG A 197 8.32 10.30 11.47
CA ARG A 197 9.52 10.88 10.85
C ARG A 197 9.91 10.16 9.56
N ALA A 198 9.82 8.83 9.54
CA ALA A 198 10.10 8.03 8.36
C ALA A 198 9.09 8.30 7.23
N LEU A 199 7.79 8.43 7.56
CA LEU A 199 6.77 8.85 6.58
C LEU A 199 7.08 10.22 5.98
N ALA A 200 7.41 11.20 6.82
CA ALA A 200 7.74 12.56 6.37
C ALA A 200 9.00 12.60 5.46
N ARG A 201 9.91 11.63 5.59
CA ARG A 201 11.12 11.49 4.75
C ARG A 201 10.94 10.56 3.55
N GLY A 202 9.78 9.91 3.41
CA GLY A 202 9.55 8.88 2.38
C GLY A 202 10.35 7.60 2.59
N GLU A 203 10.82 7.31 3.80
CA GLU A 203 11.66 6.14 4.16
C GLU A 203 10.77 4.90 4.41
N GLU A 204 10.78 3.92 3.49
CA GLU A 204 9.94 2.73 3.57
C GLU A 204 10.32 1.75 4.68
N LYS A 205 11.61 1.53 4.88
CA LYS A 205 12.12 0.47 5.77
C LYS A 205 11.76 0.68 7.23
N ALA A 206 11.56 1.92 7.66
CA ALA A 206 11.28 2.27 9.05
C ALA A 206 9.77 2.27 9.39
N THR A 207 8.89 2.40 8.38
CA THR A 207 7.43 2.53 8.59
C THR A 207 6.69 1.20 8.69
N GLY A 208 7.36 0.07 8.35
CA GLY A 208 6.67 -1.18 8.05
C GLY A 208 6.01 -1.15 6.66
N VAL A 209 5.94 -2.32 6.02
CA VAL A 209 5.58 -2.45 4.59
C VAL A 209 4.17 -1.90 4.28
N GLY A 210 3.23 -1.98 5.21
CA GLY A 210 1.83 -1.60 4.97
C GLY A 210 1.60 -0.09 4.92
N VAL A 211 1.98 0.63 5.97
CA VAL A 211 1.65 2.07 6.10
C VAL A 211 2.46 2.95 5.15
N GLY A 212 3.74 2.64 4.94
CA GLY A 212 4.59 3.36 3.99
C GLY A 212 4.09 3.24 2.54
N ASN A 213 3.60 2.06 2.16
CA ASN A 213 3.00 1.83 0.83
C ASN A 213 1.73 2.66 0.63
N ILE A 214 0.86 2.73 1.65
CA ILE A 214 -0.36 3.52 1.60
C ILE A 214 -0.04 5.01 1.49
N TYR A 215 0.89 5.50 2.29
CA TYR A 215 1.34 6.89 2.23
C TYR A 215 1.75 7.30 0.81
N ARG A 216 2.63 6.52 0.17
CA ARG A 216 3.07 6.81 -1.21
C ARG A 216 1.95 6.75 -2.23
N ARG A 217 1.04 5.79 -2.10
CA ARG A 217 -0.08 5.63 -3.04
C ARG A 217 -1.07 6.78 -2.92
N VAL A 218 -1.41 7.18 -1.70
CA VAL A 218 -2.31 8.31 -1.46
C VAL A 218 -1.69 9.62 -1.96
N HIS A 219 -0.43 9.90 -1.63
CA HIS A 219 0.30 11.08 -2.12
C HIS A 219 0.53 11.06 -3.64
N GLY A 220 0.75 9.88 -4.23
CA GLY A 220 0.94 9.75 -5.67
C GLY A 220 -0.35 9.90 -6.48
N MET A 221 -1.50 9.65 -5.86
CA MET A 221 -2.80 9.74 -6.50
C MET A 221 -3.48 11.11 -6.30
N TYR A 222 -3.33 11.69 -5.12
CA TYR A 222 -3.97 12.94 -4.73
C TYR A 222 -2.93 13.97 -4.30
N GLN A 223 -2.98 15.18 -4.88
CA GLN A 223 -2.02 16.26 -4.58
C GLN A 223 -2.08 16.71 -3.12
N ASP A 224 -3.27 16.66 -2.51
CA ASP A 224 -3.53 16.99 -1.10
C ASP A 224 -3.70 15.74 -0.22
N GLY A 225 -3.29 14.57 -0.74
CA GLY A 225 -3.41 13.31 -0.03
C GLY A 225 -2.54 13.28 1.22
N GLU A 226 -3.10 12.95 2.37
CA GLU A 226 -2.40 12.86 3.66
C GLU A 226 -2.71 11.56 4.36
N VAL A 227 -1.75 11.08 5.15
CA VAL A 227 -1.90 9.91 6.01
C VAL A 227 -1.45 10.25 7.42
N PHE A 228 -2.33 10.05 8.38
CA PHE A 228 -2.10 10.32 9.80
C PHE A 228 -2.08 9.00 10.58
N ILE A 229 -1.22 8.93 11.60
CA ILE A 229 -1.16 7.78 12.51
C ILE A 229 -1.23 8.30 13.93
N TYR A 230 -2.15 7.71 14.69
CA TYR A 230 -2.33 7.93 16.11
C TYR A 230 -2.23 6.59 16.83
N SER A 231 -1.45 6.51 17.89
CA SER A 231 -1.34 5.30 18.69
C SER A 231 -0.96 5.64 20.12
N SER A 232 -1.39 4.80 21.03
CA SER A 232 -0.99 4.87 22.43
C SER A 232 -0.91 3.46 22.97
N GLU A 233 0.12 3.18 23.75
CA GLU A 233 0.34 1.86 24.34
C GLU A 233 -0.87 1.42 25.16
N GLY A 234 -1.31 0.18 24.95
CA GLY A 234 -2.49 -0.40 25.58
C GLY A 234 -3.85 0.05 25.02
N ARG A 235 -3.90 1.11 24.17
CA ARG A 235 -5.16 1.68 23.65
C ARG A 235 -5.45 1.36 22.20
N GLY A 236 -4.42 0.95 21.43
CA GLY A 236 -4.57 0.63 20.03
C GLY A 236 -3.99 1.68 19.07
N THR A 237 -4.31 1.54 17.79
CA THR A 237 -3.80 2.40 16.73
C THR A 237 -4.94 2.87 15.82
N VAL A 238 -4.83 4.09 15.33
CA VAL A 238 -5.70 4.67 14.31
C VAL A 238 -4.83 5.15 13.15
N VAL A 239 -5.13 4.68 11.95
CA VAL A 239 -4.56 5.21 10.71
C VAL A 239 -5.66 5.89 9.93
N GLN A 240 -5.43 7.12 9.53
CA GLN A 240 -6.38 7.91 8.75
C GLN A 240 -5.76 8.36 7.44
N MET A 241 -6.55 8.33 6.39
CA MET A 241 -6.23 8.91 5.09
C MET A 241 -7.20 10.05 4.82
N ALA A 242 -6.71 11.15 4.27
CA ALA A 242 -7.52 12.30 3.89
C ALA A 242 -7.08 12.83 2.52
N PHE A 243 -8.02 13.12 1.63
CA PHE A 243 -7.75 13.64 0.28
C PHE A 243 -9.02 14.26 -0.31
N THR A 244 -8.84 15.06 -1.37
CA THR A 244 -9.95 15.60 -2.18
C THR A 244 -9.98 14.82 -3.51
N PRO A 245 -11.11 14.13 -3.83
CA PRO A 245 -11.26 13.35 -5.06
C PRO A 245 -11.32 14.18 -6.34
#